data_0a9b34f5ec9550377256eaa96241c724
#
_entry.id   0a9b34f5ec9550377256eaa96241c724
#
_cell.length_a   1.000
_cell.length_b   1.000
_cell.length_c   1.000
_cell.angle_alpha   90.00
_cell.angle_beta   90.00
_cell.angle_gamma   90.00
#
_symmetry.space_group_name_H-M   'P 1'
#
loop_
_entity.id
_entity.type
_entity.pdbx_description
1 polymer ?
#
loop_
_entity_poly.entity_id
_entity_poly.type
_entity_poly.pdbx_seq_one_letter_code
_entity_poly.pdbx_strand_id
1 'polypeptide(L)'
;MATTGIHISLKDTSIGSNQVDESISCLVVDVAGAESNLPEDLELNTPYMITSLSAAEGLGITSEWAEGDGAKTMLYQHISEFYGAASTGTKLWIVLVQTTASINFSTASFYTALQPVIFKTISGSYKNRPRAIGFCQSKGTLPAPEYGDGVNNEKDQEALKQIQTFLTNMFELGIRMVGVFDGAYIKQGTFSSATEIAKLMDCSAMSCPSVAYCVTGSSPNGLSSVGRVLGVRASRSIAASIGNVALGSVATEEYFTDSDLASVSSNPKTGTPVNGYDVTLANLVAPLGYIFTRNRLGIEGLYYNDGATCNATTMALNKIERVAVGNAVCDDAQQFLTYYINQNIPCDSSGQILQAFKSSAISQFTAQYITPRINAGQAGAIDFDFKAKDDNYIQSEALEVTISIVPNPAMREAFVTTFFVTSIS
;
A
#
# COMPACT_ATOMS: atom_id res chain seq x y z
N MET A 1 -13.26 53.83 32.57
CA MET A 1 -11.94 53.16 32.58
C MET A 1 -12.17 51.75 32.06
N ALA A 2 -11.73 51.49 30.85
CA ALA A 2 -11.82 50.16 30.26
C ALA A 2 -10.61 49.34 30.76
N THR A 3 -10.89 48.32 31.53
CA THR A 3 -9.88 47.34 31.97
C THR A 3 -9.48 46.50 30.79
N THR A 4 -8.27 46.65 30.30
CA THR A 4 -7.62 45.77 29.37
C THR A 4 -7.40 44.40 30.05
N GLY A 5 -8.34 43.49 29.87
CA GLY A 5 -8.23 42.12 30.35
C GLY A 5 -7.89 41.20 29.17
N ILE A 6 -6.83 40.40 29.29
CA ILE A 6 -6.57 39.29 28.40
C ILE A 6 -7.64 38.26 28.70
N HIS A 7 -8.65 38.15 27.83
CA HIS A 7 -9.60 37.08 27.89
C HIS A 7 -9.00 35.82 27.23
N ILE A 8 -8.43 34.94 28.05
CA ILE A 8 -8.14 33.57 27.65
C ILE A 8 -9.46 32.82 27.72
N SER A 9 -10.18 32.72 26.63
CA SER A 9 -11.23 31.73 26.52
C SER A 9 -10.56 30.38 26.26
N LEU A 10 -10.48 29.50 27.24
CA LEU A 10 -10.38 28.07 27.05
C LEU A 10 -11.65 27.67 26.31
N LYS A 11 -11.62 27.67 24.99
CA LYS A 11 -12.53 26.85 24.23
C LYS A 11 -12.04 25.44 24.46
N ASP A 12 -12.85 24.69 25.20
CA ASP A 12 -12.85 23.23 25.15
C ASP A 12 -13.29 22.83 23.75
N THR A 13 -12.41 23.05 22.80
CA THR A 13 -12.43 22.29 21.57
C THR A 13 -12.04 20.91 22.03
N SER A 14 -13.05 20.05 22.23
CA SER A 14 -12.82 18.62 22.11
C SER A 14 -11.93 18.49 20.87
N ILE A 15 -10.65 18.23 21.10
CA ILE A 15 -9.76 17.69 20.10
C ILE A 15 -10.34 16.31 19.87
N GLY A 16 -11.44 16.27 19.11
CA GLY A 16 -11.80 15.07 18.42
C GLY A 16 -10.56 14.81 17.60
N SER A 17 -9.84 13.76 17.96
CA SER A 17 -8.70 13.33 17.18
C SER A 17 -9.22 13.24 15.77
N ASN A 18 -8.83 14.20 14.92
CA ASN A 18 -9.05 14.14 13.49
C ASN A 18 -8.13 13.04 12.90
N GLN A 19 -7.88 12.02 13.71
CA GLN A 19 -7.06 10.89 13.33
C GLN A 19 -7.76 10.24 12.17
N VAL A 20 -7.18 10.43 11.02
CA VAL A 20 -7.63 9.79 9.79
C VAL A 20 -7.45 8.30 9.99
N ASP A 21 -8.45 7.54 9.60
CA ASP A 21 -8.37 6.08 9.63
C ASP A 21 -7.34 5.61 8.60
N GLU A 22 -6.16 5.23 9.09
CA GLU A 22 -5.03 4.81 8.26
C GLU A 22 -5.20 3.37 7.73
N SER A 23 -6.23 2.63 8.21
CA SER A 23 -6.50 1.24 7.81
C SER A 23 -7.29 1.14 6.50
N ILE A 24 -7.95 2.20 6.04
CA ILE A 24 -8.82 2.17 4.87
C ILE A 24 -8.05 1.75 3.63
N SER A 25 -8.55 0.71 2.98
CA SER A 25 -7.95 0.17 1.76
C SER A 25 -8.94 0.19 0.60
N CYS A 26 -8.44 0.07 -0.63
CA CYS A 26 -9.25 -0.06 -1.84
C CYS A 26 -8.75 -1.26 -2.65
N LEU A 27 -9.65 -2.10 -3.12
CA LEU A 27 -9.38 -3.15 -4.09
C LEU A 27 -9.96 -2.74 -5.45
N VAL A 28 -9.11 -2.62 -6.44
CA VAL A 28 -9.48 -2.48 -7.85
C VAL A 28 -9.35 -3.86 -8.47
N VAL A 29 -10.48 -4.49 -8.74
CA VAL A 29 -10.53 -5.89 -9.17
C VAL A 29 -11.00 -5.97 -10.61
N ASP A 30 -10.18 -6.58 -11.46
CA ASP A 30 -10.57 -6.89 -12.81
C ASP A 30 -11.55 -8.07 -12.82
N VAL A 31 -12.71 -7.85 -13.44
CA VAL A 31 -13.78 -8.84 -13.60
C VAL A 31 -13.94 -9.29 -15.04
N ALA A 32 -12.94 -9.03 -15.88
CA ALA A 32 -12.97 -9.47 -17.27
C ALA A 32 -13.23 -10.98 -17.41
N GLY A 33 -14.22 -11.31 -18.23
CA GLY A 33 -14.72 -12.67 -18.40
C GLY A 33 -15.80 -13.11 -17.39
N ALA A 34 -16.11 -12.30 -16.39
CA ALA A 34 -17.26 -12.46 -15.47
C ALA A 34 -18.19 -11.24 -15.50
N GLU A 35 -17.89 -10.22 -16.30
CA GLU A 35 -18.60 -8.94 -16.34
C GLU A 35 -20.09 -9.02 -16.68
N SER A 36 -20.51 -10.04 -17.42
CA SER A 36 -21.91 -10.26 -17.77
C SER A 36 -22.71 -10.96 -16.66
N ASN A 37 -22.05 -11.46 -15.65
CA ASN A 37 -22.63 -12.28 -14.57
C ASN A 37 -22.31 -11.67 -13.19
N LEU A 38 -22.14 -10.37 -13.13
CA LEU A 38 -21.97 -9.68 -11.85
C LEU A 38 -23.25 -9.77 -11.04
N PRO A 39 -23.16 -9.82 -9.69
CA PRO A 39 -24.32 -9.63 -8.82
C PRO A 39 -25.12 -8.38 -9.18
N GLU A 40 -26.46 -8.45 -9.07
CA GLU A 40 -27.40 -7.41 -9.54
C GLU A 40 -27.12 -6.01 -8.96
N ASP A 41 -26.63 -5.95 -7.73
CA ASP A 41 -26.33 -4.71 -7.02
C ASP A 41 -24.96 -4.10 -7.37
N LEU A 42 -24.21 -4.71 -8.26
CA LEU A 42 -22.83 -4.29 -8.58
C LEU A 42 -22.69 -3.76 -10.01
N GLU A 43 -22.09 -2.59 -10.12
CA GLU A 43 -21.79 -1.94 -11.38
C GLU A 43 -20.29 -1.72 -11.57
N LEU A 44 -19.82 -1.79 -12.81
CA LEU A 44 -18.45 -1.44 -13.16
C LEU A 44 -18.18 0.06 -12.86
N ASN A 45 -16.94 0.35 -12.46
CA ASN A 45 -16.47 1.71 -12.21
C ASN A 45 -17.29 2.47 -11.14
N THR A 46 -17.90 1.71 -10.22
CA THR A 46 -18.62 2.25 -9.06
C THR A 46 -17.94 1.75 -7.79
N PRO A 47 -17.54 2.65 -6.87
CA PRO A 47 -16.94 2.24 -5.61
C PRO A 47 -17.99 1.83 -4.58
N TYR A 48 -17.81 0.68 -3.96
CA TYR A 48 -18.64 0.15 -2.86
C TYR A 48 -17.80 0.07 -1.59
N MET A 49 -18.30 0.58 -0.48
CA MET A 49 -17.62 0.48 0.81
C MET A 49 -18.24 -0.64 1.63
N ILE A 50 -17.42 -1.60 2.02
CA ILE A 50 -17.79 -2.69 2.91
C ILE A 50 -16.97 -2.66 4.18
N THR A 51 -17.48 -3.29 5.25
CA THR A 51 -16.83 -3.35 6.56
C THR A 51 -16.70 -4.76 7.10
N SER A 52 -17.14 -5.76 6.33
CA SER A 52 -17.05 -7.18 6.67
C SER A 52 -17.22 -8.05 5.43
N LEU A 53 -16.85 -9.33 5.52
CA LEU A 53 -17.14 -10.31 4.48
C LEU A 53 -18.65 -10.47 4.29
N SER A 54 -19.43 -10.52 5.38
CA SER A 54 -20.91 -10.61 5.29
C SER A 54 -21.53 -9.39 4.59
N ALA A 55 -20.92 -8.22 4.65
CA ALA A 55 -21.39 -7.07 3.88
C ALA A 55 -21.15 -7.27 2.36
N ALA A 56 -20.06 -7.96 1.96
CA ALA A 56 -19.83 -8.33 0.57
C ALA A 56 -20.82 -9.41 0.12
N GLU A 57 -21.08 -10.42 0.95
CA GLU A 57 -22.08 -11.46 0.69
C GLU A 57 -23.48 -10.86 0.53
N GLY A 58 -23.80 -9.82 1.31
CA GLY A 58 -25.04 -9.04 1.16
C GLY A 58 -25.18 -8.31 -0.18
N LEU A 59 -24.06 -8.03 -0.86
CA LEU A 59 -24.00 -7.50 -2.23
C LEU A 59 -24.00 -8.63 -3.31
N GLY A 60 -24.20 -9.89 -2.92
CA GLY A 60 -24.19 -11.03 -3.82
C GLY A 60 -22.79 -11.59 -4.14
N ILE A 61 -21.72 -11.07 -3.54
CA ILE A 61 -20.36 -11.60 -3.69
C ILE A 61 -20.21 -12.78 -2.71
N THR A 62 -20.75 -13.93 -3.06
CA THR A 62 -20.72 -15.13 -2.24
C THR A 62 -19.68 -16.13 -2.73
N SER A 63 -19.36 -17.15 -1.91
CA SER A 63 -18.50 -18.25 -2.33
C SER A 63 -19.11 -19.04 -3.49
N GLU A 64 -20.43 -19.23 -3.50
CA GLU A 64 -21.14 -19.92 -4.57
C GLU A 64 -21.05 -19.16 -5.90
N TRP A 65 -21.26 -17.83 -5.86
CA TRP A 65 -21.03 -17.00 -7.04
C TRP A 65 -19.59 -17.08 -7.53
N ALA A 66 -18.61 -17.06 -6.62
CA ALA A 66 -17.19 -17.11 -6.95
C ALA A 66 -16.76 -18.46 -7.55
N GLU A 67 -17.43 -19.58 -7.20
CA GLU A 67 -17.20 -20.89 -7.78
C GLU A 67 -17.92 -21.08 -9.12
N GLY A 68 -19.00 -20.34 -9.34
CA GLY A 68 -19.82 -20.36 -10.55
C GLY A 68 -19.50 -19.22 -11.52
N ASP A 69 -20.39 -18.24 -11.59
CA ASP A 69 -20.35 -17.14 -12.54
C ASP A 69 -19.14 -16.21 -12.33
N GLY A 70 -18.68 -16.09 -11.09
CA GLY A 70 -17.49 -15.31 -10.71
C GLY A 70 -16.15 -16.04 -10.79
N ALA A 71 -16.11 -17.27 -11.29
CA ALA A 71 -14.91 -18.13 -11.23
C ALA A 71 -13.69 -17.58 -11.98
N LYS A 72 -13.89 -16.66 -12.91
CA LYS A 72 -12.81 -15.98 -13.65
C LYS A 72 -12.19 -14.79 -12.92
N THR A 73 -12.83 -14.28 -11.88
CA THR A 73 -12.31 -13.21 -11.04
C THR A 73 -11.86 -13.73 -9.67
N MET A 74 -10.99 -12.99 -9.00
CA MET A 74 -10.55 -13.28 -7.64
C MET A 74 -11.27 -12.43 -6.59
N LEU A 75 -12.38 -11.78 -6.95
CA LEU A 75 -13.04 -10.76 -6.10
C LEU A 75 -13.36 -11.28 -4.69
N TYR A 76 -14.11 -12.40 -4.59
CA TYR A 76 -14.48 -13.00 -3.30
C TYR A 76 -13.23 -13.39 -2.50
N GLN A 77 -12.25 -14.01 -3.16
CA GLN A 77 -11.02 -14.46 -2.51
C GLN A 77 -10.26 -13.28 -1.89
N HIS A 78 -10.04 -12.19 -2.64
CA HIS A 78 -9.35 -11.00 -2.12
C HIS A 78 -10.09 -10.36 -0.95
N ILE A 79 -11.43 -10.31 -0.97
CA ILE A 79 -12.23 -9.79 0.13
C ILE A 79 -12.14 -10.72 1.35
N SER A 80 -12.28 -12.02 1.15
CA SER A 80 -12.16 -13.04 2.20
C SER A 80 -10.77 -13.00 2.85
N GLU A 81 -9.72 -12.90 2.07
CA GLU A 81 -8.34 -12.80 2.54
C GLU A 81 -8.08 -11.49 3.27
N PHE A 82 -8.68 -10.37 2.83
CA PHE A 82 -8.60 -9.09 3.52
C PHE A 82 -9.19 -9.19 4.92
N TYR A 83 -10.43 -9.67 5.06
CA TYR A 83 -11.09 -9.81 6.36
C TYR A 83 -10.60 -11.00 7.18
N GLY A 84 -9.89 -11.94 6.58
CA GLY A 84 -9.15 -12.96 7.29
C GLY A 84 -7.93 -12.42 8.05
N ALA A 85 -7.41 -11.26 7.64
CA ALA A 85 -6.28 -10.60 8.27
C ALA A 85 -6.67 -9.30 8.99
N ALA A 86 -7.63 -8.53 8.47
CA ALA A 86 -8.15 -7.32 9.07
C ALA A 86 -9.34 -7.63 9.97
N SER A 87 -9.54 -6.80 11.01
CA SER A 87 -10.71 -6.93 11.90
C SER A 87 -11.99 -6.52 11.18
N THR A 88 -13.11 -7.16 11.54
CA THR A 88 -14.45 -6.69 11.16
C THR A 88 -14.64 -5.23 11.61
N GLY A 89 -15.23 -4.41 10.75
CA GLY A 89 -15.35 -2.96 10.94
C GLY A 89 -14.30 -2.17 10.18
N THR A 90 -13.19 -2.79 9.74
CA THR A 90 -12.21 -2.15 8.87
C THR A 90 -12.86 -1.83 7.52
N LYS A 91 -12.68 -0.59 7.06
CA LYS A 91 -13.28 -0.13 5.80
C LYS A 91 -12.47 -0.61 4.60
N LEU A 92 -13.16 -1.24 3.66
CA LEU A 92 -12.62 -1.65 2.38
C LEU A 92 -13.48 -1.09 1.26
N TRP A 93 -12.87 -0.33 0.37
CA TRP A 93 -13.50 0.04 -0.89
C TRP A 93 -13.27 -1.06 -1.93
N ILE A 94 -14.30 -1.36 -2.70
CA ILE A 94 -14.24 -2.27 -3.83
C ILE A 94 -14.60 -1.48 -5.08
N VAL A 95 -13.78 -1.59 -6.11
CA VAL A 95 -14.01 -1.02 -7.44
C VAL A 95 -13.86 -2.14 -8.45
N LEU A 96 -14.92 -2.44 -9.16
CA LEU A 96 -14.91 -3.43 -10.23
C LEU A 96 -14.55 -2.75 -11.54
N VAL A 97 -13.59 -3.30 -12.24
CA VAL A 97 -13.14 -2.81 -13.55
C VAL A 97 -13.14 -3.94 -14.57
N GLN A 98 -13.30 -3.61 -15.84
CA GLN A 98 -13.15 -4.55 -16.92
C GLN A 98 -11.93 -4.18 -17.75
N THR A 99 -10.95 -5.05 -17.79
CA THR A 99 -9.82 -4.89 -18.69
C THR A 99 -10.09 -5.49 -20.07
N THR A 100 -9.42 -4.93 -21.06
CA THR A 100 -9.45 -5.42 -22.46
C THR A 100 -8.01 -5.48 -22.99
N ALA A 101 -7.81 -6.02 -24.17
CA ALA A 101 -6.48 -6.04 -24.80
C ALA A 101 -5.87 -4.63 -24.95
N SER A 102 -6.69 -3.59 -25.14
CA SER A 102 -6.26 -2.20 -25.37
C SER A 102 -6.34 -1.31 -24.12
N ILE A 103 -7.12 -1.68 -23.12
CA ILE A 103 -7.30 -0.91 -21.86
C ILE A 103 -7.14 -1.88 -20.69
N ASN A 104 -5.97 -1.86 -20.08
CA ASN A 104 -5.61 -2.76 -18.98
C ASN A 104 -4.58 -2.09 -18.05
N PHE A 105 -4.13 -2.79 -17.01
CA PHE A 105 -3.20 -2.26 -16.02
C PHE A 105 -1.86 -1.75 -16.60
N SER A 106 -1.49 -2.13 -17.81
CA SER A 106 -0.26 -1.62 -18.46
C SER A 106 -0.50 -0.36 -19.31
N THR A 107 -1.71 0.20 -19.32
CA THR A 107 -2.07 1.34 -20.18
C THR A 107 -2.43 2.59 -19.40
N ALA A 108 -1.93 3.75 -19.81
CA ALA A 108 -2.23 5.04 -19.18
C ALA A 108 -3.72 5.39 -19.23
N SER A 109 -4.43 5.00 -20.30
CA SER A 109 -5.86 5.25 -20.47
C SER A 109 -6.73 4.59 -19.39
N PHE A 110 -6.31 3.40 -18.89
CA PHE A 110 -6.96 2.74 -17.78
C PHE A 110 -6.97 3.63 -16.52
N TYR A 111 -5.82 4.18 -16.15
CA TYR A 111 -5.69 5.02 -14.94
C TYR A 111 -6.35 6.39 -15.11
N THR A 112 -6.38 6.93 -16.32
CA THR A 112 -7.18 8.14 -16.62
C THR A 112 -8.66 7.91 -16.37
N ALA A 113 -9.19 6.74 -16.72
CA ALA A 113 -10.58 6.37 -16.45
C ALA A 113 -10.82 6.01 -14.97
N LEU A 114 -9.84 5.43 -14.28
CA LEU A 114 -9.94 5.03 -12.87
C LEU A 114 -9.90 6.23 -11.92
N GLN A 115 -9.16 7.28 -12.23
CA GLN A 115 -8.98 8.44 -11.36
C GLN A 115 -10.32 9.05 -10.88
N PRO A 116 -11.31 9.39 -11.73
CA PRO A 116 -12.59 9.91 -11.26
C PRO A 116 -13.39 8.90 -10.43
N VAL A 117 -13.17 7.61 -10.62
CA VAL A 117 -13.81 6.55 -9.82
C VAL A 117 -13.28 6.58 -8.39
N ILE A 118 -11.95 6.68 -8.23
CA ILE A 118 -11.34 6.80 -6.90
C ILE A 118 -11.78 8.10 -6.22
N PHE A 119 -11.97 9.20 -6.93
CA PHE A 119 -12.54 10.43 -6.35
C PHE A 119 -13.93 10.24 -5.74
N LYS A 120 -14.74 9.32 -6.24
CA LYS A 120 -16.05 9.00 -5.64
C LYS A 120 -15.92 8.42 -4.22
N THR A 121 -14.80 7.79 -3.87
CA THR A 121 -14.56 7.24 -2.51
C THR A 121 -14.52 8.35 -1.45
N ILE A 122 -14.14 9.56 -1.82
CA ILE A 122 -14.09 10.72 -0.93
C ILE A 122 -15.34 11.60 -1.03
N SER A 123 -16.28 11.24 -1.90
CA SER A 123 -17.56 11.92 -2.01
C SER A 123 -18.31 11.86 -0.67
N GLY A 124 -18.51 13.00 -0.06
CA GLY A 124 -19.15 13.14 1.27
C GLY A 124 -18.20 13.16 2.46
N SER A 125 -17.02 12.59 2.42
CA SER A 125 -16.02 12.71 3.48
C SER A 125 -14.61 12.36 3.05
N TYR A 126 -13.71 13.33 3.12
CA TYR A 126 -12.28 13.12 2.92
C TYR A 126 -11.66 12.10 3.90
N LYS A 127 -12.32 11.86 5.04
CA LYS A 127 -11.90 10.85 6.04
C LYS A 127 -12.04 9.41 5.54
N ASN A 128 -12.85 9.18 4.50
CA ASN A 128 -13.06 7.84 3.93
C ASN A 128 -12.09 7.52 2.77
N ARG A 129 -11.12 8.39 2.49
CA ARG A 129 -10.15 8.16 1.42
C ARG A 129 -9.31 6.92 1.69
N PRO A 130 -9.04 6.09 0.68
CA PRO A 130 -8.17 4.94 0.83
C PRO A 130 -6.71 5.38 1.10
N ARG A 131 -6.00 4.57 1.89
CA ARG A 131 -4.59 4.72 2.26
C ARG A 131 -3.70 3.71 1.56
N ALA A 132 -4.30 2.63 1.11
CA ALA A 132 -3.66 1.64 0.27
C ALA A 132 -4.62 1.19 -0.82
N ILE A 133 -4.08 0.83 -1.97
CA ILE A 133 -4.85 0.38 -3.12
C ILE A 133 -4.22 -0.90 -3.67
N GLY A 134 -5.03 -1.93 -3.88
CA GLY A 134 -4.64 -3.18 -4.52
C GLY A 134 -5.19 -3.24 -5.93
N PHE A 135 -4.37 -3.68 -6.86
CA PHE A 135 -4.75 -3.93 -8.25
C PHE A 135 -4.72 -5.43 -8.48
N CYS A 136 -5.89 -6.00 -8.71
CA CYS A 136 -6.10 -7.44 -8.77
C CYS A 136 -6.50 -7.85 -10.19
N GLN A 137 -5.74 -8.74 -10.79
CA GLN A 137 -5.95 -9.23 -12.15
C GLN A 137 -7.08 -10.27 -12.20
N SER A 138 -7.71 -10.43 -13.37
CA SER A 138 -8.69 -11.48 -13.63
C SER A 138 -8.01 -12.70 -14.22
N LYS A 139 -8.51 -13.88 -13.89
CA LYS A 139 -8.15 -15.14 -14.56
C LYS A 139 -8.74 -15.24 -15.98
N GLY A 140 -9.77 -14.42 -16.29
CA GLY A 140 -10.60 -14.59 -17.48
C GLY A 140 -9.95 -14.14 -18.79
N THR A 141 -9.08 -13.15 -18.73
CA THR A 141 -8.50 -12.51 -19.93
C THR A 141 -7.05 -12.11 -19.73
N LEU A 142 -6.29 -12.88 -18.92
CA LEU A 142 -4.87 -12.67 -18.85
C LEU A 142 -4.30 -12.79 -20.28
N PRO A 143 -3.70 -11.73 -20.83
CA PRO A 143 -3.01 -11.87 -22.11
C PRO A 143 -1.95 -12.93 -21.96
N ALA A 144 -1.73 -13.71 -22.99
CA ALA A 144 -0.62 -14.68 -22.99
C ALA A 144 0.66 -13.94 -22.57
N PRO A 145 1.39 -14.44 -21.56
CA PRO A 145 2.59 -13.79 -21.10
C PRO A 145 3.58 -13.71 -22.26
N GLU A 146 3.99 -12.50 -22.61
CA GLU A 146 5.07 -12.27 -23.56
C GLU A 146 6.39 -12.43 -22.80
N TYR A 147 6.89 -13.66 -22.72
CA TYR A 147 8.19 -13.95 -22.14
C TYR A 147 9.26 -13.84 -23.21
N GLY A 148 10.19 -12.94 -23.05
CA GLY A 148 11.52 -13.09 -23.64
C GLY A 148 12.28 -14.29 -23.04
N ASP A 149 13.51 -14.54 -23.44
CA ASP A 149 14.39 -15.63 -22.93
C ASP A 149 14.71 -15.53 -21.42
N GLY A 150 14.09 -14.65 -20.69
CA GLY A 150 14.07 -14.51 -19.25
C GLY A 150 12.67 -14.13 -18.81
N VAL A 151 12.33 -14.39 -17.54
CA VAL A 151 11.06 -14.00 -16.94
C VAL A 151 10.98 -12.48 -16.81
N ASN A 152 11.10 -11.79 -17.92
CA ASN A 152 10.93 -10.36 -18.00
C ASN A 152 9.50 -10.11 -18.47
N ASN A 153 8.59 -10.02 -17.53
CA ASN A 153 7.22 -9.71 -17.90
C ASN A 153 7.08 -8.21 -18.19
N GLU A 154 7.22 -7.87 -19.47
CA GLU A 154 7.11 -6.48 -19.91
C GLU A 154 5.76 -5.85 -19.57
N LYS A 155 4.69 -6.64 -19.56
CA LYS A 155 3.35 -6.17 -19.19
C LYS A 155 3.26 -5.78 -17.71
N ASP A 156 3.82 -6.61 -16.82
CA ASP A 156 3.83 -6.28 -15.38
C ASP A 156 4.78 -5.10 -15.11
N GLN A 157 5.93 -5.04 -15.78
CA GLN A 157 6.82 -3.88 -15.66
C GLN A 157 6.13 -2.59 -16.05
N GLU A 158 5.41 -2.60 -17.16
CA GLU A 158 4.67 -1.43 -17.61
C GLU A 158 3.51 -1.11 -16.65
N ALA A 159 2.78 -2.12 -16.18
CA ALA A 159 1.73 -1.93 -15.17
C ALA A 159 2.25 -1.26 -13.91
N LEU A 160 3.39 -1.72 -13.37
CA LEU A 160 4.00 -1.12 -12.17
C LEU A 160 4.38 0.35 -12.39
N LYS A 161 4.91 0.71 -13.57
CA LYS A 161 5.22 2.11 -13.93
C LYS A 161 3.96 2.96 -14.05
N GLN A 162 2.91 2.42 -14.68
CA GLN A 162 1.64 3.12 -14.82
C GLN A 162 0.94 3.31 -13.47
N ILE A 163 0.97 2.31 -12.58
CA ILE A 163 0.49 2.43 -11.21
C ILE A 163 1.27 3.51 -10.46
N GLN A 164 2.60 3.53 -10.57
CA GLN A 164 3.41 4.57 -9.95
C GLN A 164 3.02 5.97 -10.44
N THR A 165 2.85 6.14 -11.74
CA THR A 165 2.41 7.42 -12.34
C THR A 165 1.04 7.82 -11.80
N PHE A 166 0.10 6.89 -11.76
CA PHE A 166 -1.23 7.11 -11.19
C PHE A 166 -1.17 7.55 -9.72
N LEU A 167 -0.40 6.84 -8.89
CA LEU A 167 -0.25 7.17 -7.47
C LEU A 167 0.42 8.52 -7.26
N THR A 168 1.36 8.91 -8.12
CA THR A 168 1.98 10.23 -8.10
C THR A 168 0.96 11.32 -8.42
N ASN A 169 0.15 11.14 -9.45
CA ASN A 169 -0.91 12.08 -9.78
C ASN A 169 -1.96 12.20 -8.66
N MET A 170 -2.34 11.06 -8.05
CA MET A 170 -3.27 11.05 -6.91
C MET A 170 -2.67 11.74 -5.68
N PHE A 171 -1.37 11.58 -5.45
CA PHE A 171 -0.65 12.26 -4.37
C PHE A 171 -0.71 13.79 -4.51
N GLU A 172 -0.49 14.31 -5.72
CA GLU A 172 -0.60 15.75 -6.02
C GLU A 172 -2.01 16.28 -5.78
N LEU A 173 -3.02 15.45 -6.01
CA LEU A 173 -4.43 15.76 -5.77
C LEU A 173 -4.86 15.55 -4.29
N GLY A 174 -3.94 15.21 -3.40
CA GLY A 174 -4.18 15.04 -1.96
C GLY A 174 -4.69 13.66 -1.56
N ILE A 175 -4.77 12.69 -2.48
CA ILE A 175 -5.13 11.30 -2.16
C ILE A 175 -3.86 10.46 -2.18
N ARG A 176 -3.28 10.27 -1.02
CA ARG A 176 -1.98 9.62 -0.85
C ARG A 176 -2.15 8.16 -0.46
N MET A 177 -1.71 7.27 -1.34
CA MET A 177 -1.88 5.83 -1.20
C MET A 177 -0.56 5.10 -1.46
N VAL A 178 -0.44 3.90 -0.94
CA VAL A 178 0.54 2.90 -1.38
C VAL A 178 -0.18 1.86 -2.23
N GLY A 179 0.42 1.45 -3.35
CA GLY A 179 -0.14 0.46 -4.26
C GLY A 179 0.45 -0.93 -4.03
N VAL A 180 -0.37 -1.96 -4.21
CA VAL A 180 0.05 -3.37 -4.27
C VAL A 180 -0.49 -3.96 -5.56
N PHE A 181 0.37 -4.53 -6.37
CA PHE A 181 -0.01 -5.15 -7.64
C PHE A 181 0.14 -6.66 -7.60
N ASP A 182 -0.77 -7.33 -8.25
CA ASP A 182 -0.90 -8.77 -8.35
C ASP A 182 0.09 -9.36 -9.37
N GLY A 183 1.05 -10.13 -8.87
CA GLY A 183 2.05 -10.80 -9.68
C GLY A 183 1.53 -12.10 -10.31
N ALA A 184 0.85 -11.97 -11.44
CA ALA A 184 0.21 -13.10 -12.12
C ALA A 184 1.10 -13.80 -13.17
N TYR A 185 2.19 -13.18 -13.59
CA TYR A 185 2.94 -13.57 -14.78
C TYR A 185 4.31 -14.17 -14.44
N ILE A 186 4.36 -15.11 -13.51
CA ILE A 186 5.59 -15.84 -13.20
C ILE A 186 5.53 -17.19 -13.90
N LYS A 187 6.57 -17.53 -14.66
CA LYS A 187 6.62 -18.77 -15.41
C LYS A 187 6.71 -19.97 -14.48
N GLN A 188 5.96 -21.04 -14.81
CA GLN A 188 6.03 -22.31 -14.10
C GLN A 188 7.47 -22.78 -13.87
N GLY A 189 7.75 -23.23 -12.66
CA GLY A 189 9.06 -23.72 -12.28
C GLY A 189 10.12 -22.65 -12.02
N THR A 190 9.80 -21.36 -12.14
CA THR A 190 10.75 -20.26 -11.91
C THR A 190 11.35 -20.28 -10.50
N PHE A 191 10.59 -20.70 -9.51
CA PHE A 191 11.07 -20.78 -8.12
C PHE A 191 11.70 -22.14 -7.78
N SER A 192 11.93 -23.00 -8.75
CA SER A 192 12.48 -24.36 -8.52
C SER A 192 14.00 -24.40 -8.36
N SER A 193 14.72 -23.36 -8.83
CA SER A 193 16.18 -23.29 -8.76
C SER A 193 16.71 -21.88 -8.76
N ALA A 194 17.94 -21.69 -8.30
CA ALA A 194 18.63 -20.40 -8.33
C ALA A 194 18.77 -19.85 -9.76
N THR A 195 18.97 -20.71 -10.76
CA THR A 195 19.10 -20.33 -12.16
C THR A 195 17.78 -19.75 -12.70
N GLU A 196 16.67 -20.31 -12.33
CA GLU A 196 15.36 -19.81 -12.75
C GLU A 196 15.01 -18.50 -12.00
N ILE A 197 15.31 -18.40 -10.71
CA ILE A 197 15.11 -17.18 -9.95
C ILE A 197 15.95 -16.01 -10.51
N ALA A 198 17.16 -16.27 -10.99
CA ALA A 198 17.99 -15.24 -11.60
C ALA A 198 17.39 -14.64 -12.90
N LYS A 199 16.38 -15.30 -13.48
CA LYS A 199 15.64 -14.80 -14.65
C LYS A 199 14.42 -13.94 -14.27
N LEU A 200 14.09 -13.83 -12.98
CA LEU A 200 12.97 -13.00 -12.51
C LEU A 200 13.23 -11.52 -12.78
N MET A 201 12.15 -10.79 -12.97
CA MET A 201 12.18 -9.34 -13.03
C MET A 201 12.78 -8.75 -11.74
N ASP A 202 13.74 -7.86 -11.86
CA ASP A 202 14.25 -7.11 -10.71
C ASP A 202 13.35 -5.90 -10.44
N CYS A 203 12.37 -6.08 -9.56
CA CYS A 203 11.48 -5.00 -9.14
C CYS A 203 12.24 -3.90 -8.39
N SER A 204 13.36 -4.23 -7.71
CA SER A 204 14.14 -3.24 -6.98
C SER A 204 14.79 -2.20 -7.90
N ALA A 205 14.98 -2.52 -9.17
CA ALA A 205 15.55 -1.62 -10.18
C ALA A 205 14.51 -0.69 -10.85
N MET A 206 13.21 -0.81 -10.54
CA MET A 206 12.15 -0.15 -11.31
C MET A 206 11.89 1.31 -10.94
N SER A 207 12.43 1.80 -9.84
CA SER A 207 12.19 3.18 -9.33
C SER A 207 10.70 3.52 -9.13
N CYS A 208 9.92 2.55 -8.62
CA CYS A 208 8.51 2.71 -8.29
C CYS A 208 8.31 2.67 -6.76
N PRO A 209 8.64 3.76 -6.05
CA PRO A 209 8.67 3.78 -4.57
C PRO A 209 7.31 3.59 -3.90
N SER A 210 6.22 3.89 -4.58
CA SER A 210 4.87 3.78 -4.00
C SER A 210 4.15 2.48 -4.36
N VAL A 211 4.80 1.58 -5.12
CA VAL A 211 4.20 0.34 -5.61
C VAL A 211 4.95 -0.87 -5.09
N ALA A 212 4.22 -1.86 -4.62
CA ALA A 212 4.73 -3.17 -4.22
C ALA A 212 4.18 -4.26 -5.16
N TYR A 213 4.94 -5.33 -5.34
CA TYR A 213 4.60 -6.44 -6.22
C TYR A 213 4.50 -7.74 -5.40
N CYS A 214 3.31 -8.33 -5.35
CA CYS A 214 3.04 -9.55 -4.57
C CYS A 214 3.06 -10.78 -5.48
N VAL A 215 3.77 -11.85 -5.05
CA VAL A 215 3.98 -13.05 -5.88
C VAL A 215 3.61 -14.35 -5.18
N THR A 216 2.90 -14.31 -4.06
CA THR A 216 2.36 -15.51 -3.40
C THR A 216 0.87 -15.40 -3.16
N GLY A 217 0.18 -16.53 -3.25
CA GLY A 217 -1.25 -16.63 -3.07
C GLY A 217 -1.68 -17.91 -2.38
N SER A 218 -2.91 -17.94 -1.88
CA SER A 218 -3.49 -19.06 -1.11
C SER A 218 -3.88 -20.26 -1.96
N SER A 219 -3.84 -20.15 -3.28
CA SER A 219 -4.19 -21.23 -4.21
C SER A 219 -3.06 -21.49 -5.19
N PRO A 220 -2.72 -22.75 -5.47
CA PRO A 220 -1.69 -23.08 -6.46
C PRO A 220 -2.03 -22.61 -7.88
N ASN A 221 -3.31 -22.36 -8.15
CA ASN A 221 -3.82 -21.86 -9.43
C ASN A 221 -4.38 -20.44 -9.31
N GLY A 222 -4.15 -19.79 -8.18
CA GLY A 222 -4.61 -18.44 -7.90
C GLY A 222 -3.59 -17.39 -8.36
N LEU A 223 -4.08 -16.19 -8.41
CA LEU A 223 -3.26 -14.99 -8.46
C LEU A 223 -2.71 -14.70 -7.06
N SER A 224 -1.90 -13.66 -6.91
CA SER A 224 -1.34 -13.33 -5.60
C SER A 224 -2.40 -12.85 -4.60
N SER A 225 -2.10 -12.98 -3.31
CA SER A 225 -2.99 -12.61 -2.20
C SER A 225 -2.91 -11.11 -1.88
N VAL A 226 -3.19 -10.24 -2.86
CA VAL A 226 -3.21 -8.77 -2.67
C VAL A 226 -4.18 -8.37 -1.56
N GLY A 227 -5.36 -9.01 -1.49
CA GLY A 227 -6.33 -8.77 -0.43
C GLY A 227 -5.74 -9.01 0.96
N ARG A 228 -4.99 -10.09 1.14
CA ARG A 228 -4.31 -10.40 2.42
C ARG A 228 -3.21 -9.41 2.75
N VAL A 229 -2.38 -8.99 1.78
CA VAL A 229 -1.36 -7.95 2.00
C VAL A 229 -2.01 -6.68 2.54
N LEU A 230 -3.10 -6.23 1.91
CA LEU A 230 -3.84 -5.06 2.38
C LEU A 230 -4.50 -5.28 3.75
N GLY A 231 -5.06 -6.46 4.01
CA GLY A 231 -5.66 -6.82 5.30
C GLY A 231 -4.64 -6.84 6.43
N VAL A 232 -3.46 -7.43 6.21
CA VAL A 232 -2.35 -7.43 7.17
C VAL A 232 -1.85 -6.01 7.42
N ARG A 233 -1.72 -5.18 6.38
CA ARG A 233 -1.37 -3.77 6.54
C ARG A 233 -2.43 -3.03 7.36
N ALA A 234 -3.71 -3.24 7.06
CA ALA A 234 -4.82 -2.57 7.73
C ALA A 234 -4.96 -2.94 9.20
N SER A 235 -4.56 -4.16 9.59
CA SER A 235 -4.60 -4.65 10.97
C SER A 235 -3.45 -4.17 11.85
N ARG A 236 -2.46 -3.49 11.28
CA ARG A 236 -1.22 -3.09 11.97
C ARG A 236 -1.04 -1.58 11.95
N SER A 237 -0.15 -1.09 12.83
CA SER A 237 0.32 0.30 12.72
C SER A 237 0.93 0.54 11.34
N ILE A 238 0.72 1.74 10.79
CA ILE A 238 1.25 2.10 9.45
C ILE A 238 2.76 1.98 9.33
N ALA A 239 3.47 2.08 10.44
CA ALA A 239 4.94 1.92 10.50
C ALA A 239 5.38 0.47 10.72
N ALA A 240 4.45 -0.43 11.03
CA ALA A 240 4.78 -1.83 11.26
C ALA A 240 4.98 -2.56 9.94
N SER A 241 6.08 -3.28 9.81
CA SER A 241 6.29 -4.15 8.65
C SER A 241 5.23 -5.24 8.59
N ILE A 242 4.70 -5.52 7.41
CA ILE A 242 3.82 -6.67 7.18
C ILE A 242 4.53 -8.00 7.44
N GLY A 243 5.87 -8.02 7.41
CA GLY A 243 6.71 -9.18 7.74
C GLY A 243 7.03 -9.30 9.23
N ASN A 244 6.43 -8.50 10.11
CA ASN A 244 6.67 -8.57 11.56
C ASN A 244 6.14 -9.89 12.15
N VAL A 245 7.06 -10.76 12.52
CA VAL A 245 6.80 -12.13 13.02
C VAL A 245 6.06 -12.11 14.37
N ALA A 246 6.33 -11.13 15.22
CA ALA A 246 5.68 -11.01 16.53
C ALA A 246 4.17 -10.76 16.46
N LEU A 247 3.67 -10.33 15.29
CA LEU A 247 2.25 -10.08 15.05
C LEU A 247 1.49 -11.30 14.48
N GLY A 248 2.13 -12.45 14.44
CA GLY A 248 1.55 -13.73 14.03
C GLY A 248 1.79 -14.09 12.56
N SER A 249 1.52 -15.38 12.25
CA SER A 249 1.56 -15.89 10.87
C SER A 249 0.41 -15.33 10.03
N VAL A 250 0.65 -15.20 8.74
CA VAL A 250 -0.35 -14.68 7.79
C VAL A 250 -1.08 -15.78 7.04
N ALA A 251 -0.51 -16.97 6.99
CA ALA A 251 -1.07 -18.15 6.35
C ALA A 251 -0.47 -19.43 6.90
N THR A 252 -1.15 -20.53 6.68
CA THR A 252 -0.63 -21.88 6.98
C THR A 252 -0.09 -22.55 5.71
N GLU A 253 -0.62 -22.19 4.55
CA GLU A 253 -0.24 -22.71 3.24
C GLU A 253 -0.30 -21.58 2.21
N GLU A 254 0.71 -21.46 1.40
CA GLU A 254 0.79 -20.50 0.31
C GLU A 254 1.61 -21.09 -0.85
N TYR A 255 1.39 -20.50 -2.04
CA TYR A 255 2.05 -20.90 -3.27
C TYR A 255 2.63 -19.67 -3.95
N PHE A 256 3.76 -19.82 -4.61
CA PHE A 256 4.19 -18.83 -5.59
C PHE A 256 3.23 -18.86 -6.78
N THR A 257 2.84 -17.68 -7.24
CA THR A 257 1.99 -17.54 -8.43
C THR A 257 2.72 -18.08 -9.66
N ASP A 258 1.98 -18.70 -10.55
CA ASP A 258 2.53 -19.30 -11.77
C ASP A 258 1.70 -18.89 -12.98
N SER A 259 2.37 -18.66 -14.10
CA SER A 259 1.79 -18.05 -15.30
C SER A 259 1.00 -19.00 -16.21
N ASP A 260 1.04 -20.29 -15.97
CA ASP A 260 0.23 -21.24 -16.75
C ASP A 260 -1.27 -21.20 -16.41
N LEU A 261 -1.70 -20.10 -15.77
CA LEU A 261 -3.10 -19.83 -15.46
C LEU A 261 -4.02 -19.77 -16.68
N ALA A 262 -3.48 -19.51 -17.87
CA ALA A 262 -4.25 -19.54 -19.11
C ALA A 262 -4.78 -20.95 -19.47
N SER A 263 -4.21 -22.01 -18.89
CA SER A 263 -4.61 -23.40 -19.12
C SER A 263 -5.49 -23.99 -18.00
N VAL A 264 -5.95 -23.19 -17.07
CA VAL A 264 -6.65 -23.59 -15.82
C VAL A 264 -7.98 -24.32 -16.03
N SER A 265 -8.45 -24.50 -17.24
CA SER A 265 -9.71 -25.25 -17.44
C SER A 265 -9.61 -26.76 -17.18
N SER A 266 -8.43 -27.34 -17.02
CA SER A 266 -8.30 -28.79 -16.96
C SER A 266 -7.24 -29.41 -16.06
N ASN A 267 -6.34 -28.65 -15.43
CA ASN A 267 -5.32 -29.28 -14.56
C ASN A 267 -4.94 -28.40 -13.37
N PRO A 268 -5.22 -28.84 -12.14
CA PRO A 268 -5.33 -27.91 -11.00
C PRO A 268 -4.07 -27.68 -10.17
N LYS A 269 -2.84 -27.88 -10.60
CA LYS A 269 -1.69 -27.70 -9.73
C LYS A 269 -0.42 -27.31 -10.49
N THR A 270 -0.26 -26.03 -10.77
CA THR A 270 0.98 -25.51 -11.35
C THR A 270 1.82 -24.65 -10.40
N GLY A 271 1.23 -24.13 -9.32
CA GLY A 271 1.95 -23.30 -8.36
C GLY A 271 3.01 -24.09 -7.56
N THR A 272 4.14 -23.44 -7.29
CA THR A 272 5.19 -24.00 -6.42
C THR A 272 4.85 -23.69 -4.96
N PRO A 273 4.68 -24.69 -4.08
CA PRO A 273 4.43 -24.45 -2.66
C PRO A 273 5.57 -23.66 -2.03
N VAL A 274 5.22 -22.71 -1.17
CA VAL A 274 6.18 -21.95 -0.32
C VAL A 274 6.49 -22.73 0.97
N ASN A 275 6.02 -23.95 1.09
CA ASN A 275 6.25 -24.82 2.22
C ASN A 275 7.60 -25.53 2.10
N GLY A 276 8.36 -25.45 3.13
CA GLY A 276 9.67 -26.08 3.25
C GLY A 276 10.77 -25.05 3.47
N TYR A 277 11.83 -25.54 4.06
CA TYR A 277 12.96 -24.73 4.55
C TYR A 277 13.89 -24.24 3.45
N ASP A 278 13.37 -23.93 2.25
CA ASP A 278 14.24 -23.40 1.22
C ASP A 278 14.56 -21.90 1.47
N VAL A 279 15.27 -21.70 2.57
CA VAL A 279 15.82 -20.38 2.95
C VAL A 279 16.70 -19.83 1.82
N THR A 280 17.35 -20.72 1.05
CA THR A 280 18.25 -20.33 -0.04
C THR A 280 17.46 -19.65 -1.16
N LEU A 281 16.38 -20.27 -1.63
CA LEU A 281 15.53 -19.66 -2.67
C LEU A 281 14.89 -18.36 -2.19
N ALA A 282 14.38 -18.35 -0.95
CA ALA A 282 13.80 -17.14 -0.36
C ALA A 282 14.80 -15.98 -0.26
N ASN A 283 16.06 -16.27 0.06
CA ASN A 283 17.12 -15.26 0.12
C ASN A 283 17.54 -14.75 -1.27
N LEU A 284 17.34 -15.54 -2.31
CA LEU A 284 17.58 -15.10 -3.69
C LEU A 284 16.42 -14.23 -4.24
N VAL A 285 15.18 -14.49 -3.80
CA VAL A 285 14.00 -13.73 -4.23
C VAL A 285 13.88 -12.39 -3.48
N ALA A 286 14.24 -12.36 -2.20
CA ALA A 286 14.06 -11.17 -1.37
C ALA A 286 14.75 -9.90 -1.89
N PRO A 287 15.98 -9.93 -2.42
CA PRO A 287 16.64 -8.75 -2.98
C PRO A 287 15.94 -8.17 -4.21
N LEU A 288 15.15 -8.98 -4.92
CA LEU A 288 14.43 -8.56 -6.12
C LEU A 288 13.24 -7.64 -5.85
N GLY A 289 12.92 -7.37 -4.57
CA GLY A 289 11.89 -6.40 -4.19
C GLY A 289 10.45 -6.95 -4.23
N TYR A 290 10.27 -8.27 -4.18
CA TYR A 290 8.94 -8.89 -4.12
C TYR A 290 8.39 -8.96 -2.71
N ILE A 291 7.06 -8.88 -2.59
CA ILE A 291 6.31 -9.34 -1.42
C ILE A 291 5.96 -10.82 -1.65
N PHE A 292 6.44 -11.69 -0.77
CA PHE A 292 6.12 -13.11 -0.77
C PHE A 292 6.11 -13.65 0.66
N THR A 293 5.44 -14.77 0.85
CA THR A 293 5.43 -15.47 2.14
C THR A 293 6.57 -16.47 2.22
N ARG A 294 7.07 -16.70 3.43
CA ARG A 294 8.12 -17.67 3.70
C ARG A 294 7.97 -18.29 5.08
N ASN A 295 8.50 -19.48 5.24
CA ASN A 295 8.71 -20.10 6.55
C ASN A 295 9.86 -19.40 7.30
N ARG A 296 9.77 -19.39 8.63
CA ARG A 296 10.82 -18.93 9.52
C ARG A 296 11.28 -20.09 10.39
N LEU A 297 12.58 -20.32 10.51
CA LEU A 297 13.14 -21.41 11.32
C LEU A 297 12.67 -21.29 12.78
N GLY A 298 12.16 -22.39 13.33
CA GLY A 298 11.73 -22.48 14.72
C GLY A 298 10.36 -21.86 15.03
N ILE A 299 9.60 -21.42 14.02
CA ILE A 299 8.28 -20.82 14.19
C ILE A 299 7.32 -21.42 13.16
N GLU A 300 6.13 -21.84 13.61
CA GLU A 300 5.10 -22.38 12.72
C GLU A 300 4.40 -21.31 11.90
N GLY A 301 3.97 -21.68 10.70
CA GLY A 301 3.22 -20.82 9.78
C GLY A 301 4.10 -20.05 8.80
N LEU A 302 3.43 -19.30 7.95
CA LEU A 302 4.04 -18.48 6.91
C LEU A 302 3.97 -17.00 7.28
N TYR A 303 5.02 -16.27 6.94
CA TYR A 303 5.17 -14.86 7.23
C TYR A 303 5.61 -14.14 5.98
N TYR A 304 5.12 -12.93 5.74
CA TYR A 304 5.70 -12.12 4.67
C TYR A 304 7.20 -11.93 4.90
N ASN A 305 7.96 -11.98 3.82
CA ASN A 305 9.39 -11.72 3.87
C ASN A 305 9.66 -10.27 4.32
N ASP A 306 8.95 -9.32 3.72
CA ASP A 306 9.04 -7.90 3.93
C ASP A 306 7.92 -7.16 3.21
N GLY A 307 7.74 -5.85 3.49
CA GLY A 307 6.88 -4.95 2.73
C GLY A 307 7.65 -4.19 1.64
N ALA A 308 8.41 -4.89 0.80
CA ALA A 308 9.22 -4.26 -0.24
C ALA A 308 8.36 -3.50 -1.26
N THR A 309 8.81 -2.30 -1.65
CA THR A 309 8.31 -1.61 -2.84
C THR A 309 9.23 -1.85 -4.03
N CYS A 310 8.76 -1.58 -5.24
CA CYS A 310 9.55 -1.71 -6.47
C CYS A 310 10.57 -0.58 -6.60
N ASN A 311 11.43 -0.44 -5.59
CA ASN A 311 12.44 0.61 -5.49
C ASN A 311 13.73 0.05 -4.90
N ALA A 312 14.86 0.68 -5.23
CA ALA A 312 16.17 0.20 -4.80
C ALA A 312 16.28 0.08 -3.29
N THR A 313 16.90 -0.99 -2.83
CA THR A 313 17.06 -1.30 -1.39
C THR A 313 17.83 -0.23 -0.61
N THR A 314 18.64 0.56 -1.31
CA THR A 314 19.39 1.70 -0.76
C THR A 314 18.56 2.97 -0.61
N MET A 315 17.37 3.03 -1.21
CA MET A 315 16.49 4.19 -1.15
C MET A 315 15.64 4.21 0.11
N ALA A 316 15.31 5.40 0.60
CA ALA A 316 14.50 5.57 1.81
C ALA A 316 13.07 4.99 1.66
N LEU A 317 12.46 5.15 0.49
CA LEU A 317 11.09 4.70 0.19
C LEU A 317 11.08 3.30 -0.48
N ASN A 318 11.79 2.34 0.10
CA ASN A 318 11.85 0.97 -0.40
C ASN A 318 10.92 -0.01 0.36
N LYS A 319 10.02 0.53 1.20
CA LYS A 319 9.08 -0.26 2.02
C LYS A 319 7.72 0.42 2.09
N ILE A 320 6.65 -0.38 2.02
CA ILE A 320 5.27 0.13 2.07
C ILE A 320 4.98 0.90 3.36
N GLU A 321 5.51 0.47 4.50
CA GLU A 321 5.36 1.15 5.78
C GLU A 321 6.04 2.54 5.79
N ARG A 322 7.19 2.69 5.14
CA ARG A 322 7.87 3.99 5.04
C ARG A 322 7.12 4.97 4.15
N VAL A 323 6.59 4.46 3.03
CA VAL A 323 5.72 5.25 2.13
C VAL A 323 4.45 5.65 2.86
N ALA A 324 3.83 4.73 3.60
CA ALA A 324 2.61 5.00 4.35
C ALA A 324 2.82 6.09 5.42
N VAL A 325 3.92 6.03 6.18
CA VAL A 325 4.28 7.08 7.15
C VAL A 325 4.52 8.42 6.46
N GLY A 326 5.27 8.42 5.35
CA GLY A 326 5.50 9.64 4.56
C GLY A 326 4.19 10.27 4.08
N ASN A 327 3.30 9.46 3.52
CA ASN A 327 1.97 9.90 3.09
C ASN A 327 1.15 10.50 4.23
N ALA A 328 1.17 9.86 5.40
CA ALA A 328 0.43 10.31 6.57
C ALA A 328 0.94 11.64 7.11
N VAL A 329 2.27 11.84 7.17
CA VAL A 329 2.86 13.12 7.58
C VAL A 329 2.56 14.24 6.58
N CYS A 330 2.56 13.94 5.28
CA CYS A 330 2.15 14.90 4.25
C CYS A 330 0.67 15.30 4.40
N ASP A 331 -0.20 14.36 4.78
CA ASP A 331 -1.62 14.66 5.06
C ASP A 331 -1.79 15.54 6.28
N ASP A 332 -1.02 15.29 7.35
CA ASP A 332 -1.01 16.13 8.55
C ASP A 332 -0.58 17.55 8.20
N ALA A 333 0.47 17.71 7.41
CA ALA A 333 0.95 19.00 6.96
C ALA A 333 -0.10 19.72 6.09
N GLN A 334 -0.73 19.02 5.17
CA GLN A 334 -1.82 19.58 4.36
C GLN A 334 -2.97 20.03 5.24
N GLN A 335 -3.41 19.21 6.21
CA GLN A 335 -4.48 19.56 7.12
C GLN A 335 -4.12 20.78 7.96
N PHE A 336 -2.91 20.83 8.51
CA PHE A 336 -2.43 21.96 9.29
C PHE A 336 -2.38 23.24 8.48
N LEU A 337 -1.79 23.19 7.29
CA LEU A 337 -1.60 24.36 6.43
C LEU A 337 -2.91 24.87 5.83
N THR A 338 -3.93 24.01 5.69
CA THR A 338 -5.26 24.43 5.21
C THR A 338 -5.86 25.53 6.08
N TYR A 339 -5.56 25.55 7.38
CA TYR A 339 -6.02 26.60 8.28
C TYR A 339 -5.38 27.98 8.02
N TYR A 340 -4.25 28.02 7.32
CA TYR A 340 -3.55 29.28 6.96
C TYR A 340 -3.95 29.83 5.60
N ILE A 341 -4.73 29.09 4.81
CA ILE A 341 -5.20 29.56 3.49
C ILE A 341 -6.05 30.82 3.69
N ASN A 342 -5.74 31.86 2.92
CA ASN A 342 -6.38 33.19 2.99
C ASN A 342 -6.18 33.92 4.33
N GLN A 343 -5.26 33.51 5.19
CA GLN A 343 -4.85 34.27 6.36
C GLN A 343 -3.68 35.18 6.02
N ASN A 344 -3.64 36.34 6.67
CA ASN A 344 -2.48 37.24 6.58
C ASN A 344 -1.29 36.63 7.30
N ILE A 345 -0.23 36.29 6.58
CA ILE A 345 1.02 35.83 7.15
C ILE A 345 1.95 37.03 7.37
N PRO A 346 2.43 37.29 8.62
CA PRO A 346 3.25 38.41 8.88
C PRO A 346 4.63 38.28 8.24
N CYS A 347 5.03 39.30 7.49
CA CYS A 347 6.31 39.39 6.81
C CYS A 347 7.03 40.69 7.15
N ASP A 348 8.33 40.73 6.94
CA ASP A 348 9.13 41.97 6.97
C ASP A 348 9.03 42.71 5.62
N SER A 349 9.71 43.84 5.54
CA SER A 349 9.73 44.71 4.34
C SER A 349 10.41 44.05 3.13
N SER A 350 11.16 43.00 3.32
CA SER A 350 11.79 42.23 2.24
C SER A 350 10.94 41.03 1.78
N GLY A 351 9.80 40.81 2.40
CA GLY A 351 8.90 39.67 2.09
C GLY A 351 9.27 38.37 2.79
N GLN A 352 10.18 38.41 3.77
CA GLN A 352 10.51 37.24 4.58
C GLN A 352 9.47 37.05 5.68
N ILE A 353 9.06 35.81 5.91
CA ILE A 353 8.12 35.47 6.97
C ILE A 353 8.76 35.74 8.32
N LEU A 354 8.05 36.47 9.19
CA LEU A 354 8.58 36.79 10.52
C LEU A 354 8.90 35.53 11.33
N GLN A 355 10.10 35.48 11.89
CA GLN A 355 10.59 34.31 12.63
C GLN A 355 9.69 33.92 13.82
N ALA A 356 9.08 34.91 14.49
CA ALA A 356 8.16 34.64 15.59
C ALA A 356 6.92 33.85 15.14
N PHE A 357 6.35 34.21 13.98
CA PHE A 357 5.23 33.45 13.39
C PHE A 357 5.67 32.06 12.98
N LYS A 358 6.80 31.96 12.25
CA LYS A 358 7.36 30.68 11.79
C LYS A 358 7.59 29.71 12.96
N SER A 359 8.26 30.16 14.01
CA SER A 359 8.55 29.34 15.20
C SER A 359 7.26 28.89 15.92
N SER A 360 6.26 29.78 16.01
CA SER A 360 4.96 29.43 16.60
C SER A 360 4.24 28.35 15.80
N ALA A 361 4.18 28.49 14.48
CA ALA A 361 3.52 27.51 13.60
C ALA A 361 4.24 26.14 13.63
N ILE A 362 5.57 26.11 13.58
CA ILE A 362 6.37 24.89 13.71
C ILE A 362 6.12 24.22 15.07
N SER A 363 6.10 24.99 16.16
CA SER A 363 5.82 24.46 17.50
C SER A 363 4.41 23.83 17.58
N GLN A 364 3.40 24.49 17.00
CA GLN A 364 2.04 23.95 16.94
C GLN A 364 1.96 22.66 16.12
N PHE A 365 2.56 22.63 14.93
CA PHE A 365 2.61 21.43 14.11
C PHE A 365 3.32 20.28 14.84
N THR A 366 4.45 20.57 15.48
CA THR A 366 5.21 19.59 16.26
C THR A 366 4.36 18.99 17.38
N ALA A 367 3.66 19.81 18.14
CA ALA A 367 2.85 19.35 19.26
C ALA A 367 1.63 18.54 18.81
N GLN A 368 0.98 18.96 17.72
CA GLN A 368 -0.28 18.36 17.26
C GLN A 368 -0.08 17.09 16.43
N TYR A 369 0.99 17.01 15.64
CA TYR A 369 1.18 15.94 14.66
C TYR A 369 2.49 15.17 14.83
N ILE A 370 3.64 15.85 14.95
CA ILE A 370 4.94 15.18 15.03
C ILE A 370 5.07 14.36 16.31
N THR A 371 4.86 14.99 17.47
CA THR A 371 5.03 14.33 18.78
C THR A 371 4.14 13.09 18.93
N PRO A 372 2.84 13.10 18.57
CA PRO A 372 2.01 11.90 18.60
C PRO A 372 2.53 10.77 17.70
N ARG A 373 3.05 11.06 16.50
CA ARG A 373 3.60 10.04 15.60
C ARG A 373 4.89 9.43 16.12
N ILE A 374 5.78 10.24 16.68
CA ILE A 374 7.02 9.74 17.32
C ILE A 374 6.67 8.87 18.54
N ASN A 375 5.74 9.32 19.39
CA ASN A 375 5.31 8.56 20.57
C ASN A 375 4.62 7.24 20.20
N ALA A 376 3.94 7.19 19.04
CA ALA A 376 3.35 5.98 18.50
C ALA A 376 4.39 5.07 17.80
N GLY A 377 5.68 5.44 17.80
CA GLY A 377 6.75 4.67 17.16
C GLY A 377 6.68 4.66 15.63
N GLN A 378 5.99 5.62 15.02
CA GLN A 378 5.84 5.68 13.57
C GLN A 378 7.08 6.22 12.85
N ALA A 379 7.83 7.10 13.52
CA ALA A 379 9.12 7.61 13.04
C ALA A 379 10.08 7.83 14.19
N GLY A 380 11.37 7.82 13.91
CA GLY A 380 12.42 8.17 14.87
C GLY A 380 12.54 9.67 15.06
N ALA A 381 12.39 10.43 13.98
CA ALA A 381 12.33 11.88 13.98
C ALA A 381 11.53 12.39 12.78
N ILE A 382 10.88 13.52 12.95
CA ILE A 382 10.23 14.29 11.87
C ILE A 382 10.59 15.75 12.06
N ASP A 383 11.11 16.36 11.01
CA ASP A 383 11.35 17.80 10.96
C ASP A 383 10.40 18.45 9.97
N PHE A 384 9.86 19.60 10.33
CA PHE A 384 8.93 20.39 9.53
C PHE A 384 9.42 21.82 9.48
N ASP A 385 9.63 22.31 8.30
CA ASP A 385 10.00 23.70 8.06
C ASP A 385 9.26 24.28 6.87
N PHE A 386 9.14 25.59 6.82
CA PHE A 386 8.59 26.31 5.68
C PHE A 386 9.21 27.68 5.50
N LYS A 387 9.20 28.16 4.27
CA LYS A 387 9.65 29.49 3.88
C LYS A 387 8.71 30.07 2.83
N ALA A 388 8.89 31.35 2.54
CA ALA A 388 8.23 31.95 1.38
C ALA A 388 8.73 31.27 0.09
N LYS A 389 7.82 30.95 -0.81
CA LYS A 389 8.20 30.52 -2.15
C LYS A 389 8.94 31.67 -2.85
N ASP A 390 10.00 31.33 -3.57
CA ASP A 390 10.87 32.30 -4.24
C ASP A 390 11.46 33.37 -3.30
N ASP A 391 11.60 33.02 -2.01
CA ASP A 391 12.14 33.86 -0.93
C ASP A 391 11.43 35.20 -0.76
N ASN A 392 10.23 35.38 -1.31
CA ASN A 392 9.43 36.62 -1.13
C ASN A 392 7.93 36.30 -1.06
N TYR A 393 7.39 36.29 0.17
CA TYR A 393 5.97 35.97 0.38
C TYR A 393 5.02 37.05 -0.16
N ILE A 394 5.42 38.35 -0.10
CA ILE A 394 4.56 39.45 -0.59
C ILE A 394 4.30 39.34 -2.10
N GLN A 395 5.23 38.74 -2.84
CA GLN A 395 5.10 38.55 -4.28
C GLN A 395 4.48 37.21 -4.64
N SER A 396 4.84 36.15 -3.92
CA SER A 396 4.42 34.79 -4.26
C SER A 396 3.09 34.38 -3.64
N GLU A 397 2.73 34.97 -2.48
CA GLU A 397 1.59 34.56 -1.63
C GLU A 397 1.54 33.03 -1.41
N ALA A 398 2.71 32.39 -1.45
CA ALA A 398 2.84 30.94 -1.40
C ALA A 398 3.96 30.52 -0.44
N LEU A 399 3.75 29.37 0.20
CA LEU A 399 4.73 28.72 1.08
C LEU A 399 5.39 27.55 0.38
N GLU A 400 6.69 27.42 0.55
CA GLU A 400 7.45 26.20 0.27
C GLU A 400 7.65 25.46 1.60
N VAL A 401 7.21 24.22 1.66
CA VAL A 401 7.23 23.38 2.87
C VAL A 401 8.23 22.25 2.68
N THR A 402 9.07 22.04 3.67
CA THR A 402 10.02 20.93 3.72
C THR A 402 9.71 20.04 4.90
N ILE A 403 9.58 18.74 4.64
CA ILE A 403 9.38 17.71 5.66
C ILE A 403 10.49 16.67 5.53
N SER A 404 11.23 16.46 6.62
CA SER A 404 12.25 15.41 6.69
C SER A 404 11.83 14.35 7.70
N ILE A 405 11.87 13.08 7.30
CA ILE A 405 11.42 11.96 8.13
C ILE A 405 12.55 10.96 8.28
N VAL A 406 12.89 10.65 9.52
CA VAL A 406 13.77 9.52 9.86
C VAL A 406 12.89 8.34 10.25
N PRO A 407 12.77 7.30 9.40
CA PRO A 407 11.94 6.14 9.72
C PRO A 407 12.54 5.33 10.86
N ASN A 408 11.70 4.65 11.65
CA ASN A 408 12.16 3.62 12.56
C ASN A 408 12.54 2.37 11.77
N PRO A 409 13.79 1.89 11.86
CA PRO A 409 14.18 0.68 11.14
C PRO A 409 13.60 -0.57 11.83
N ALA A 410 13.05 -1.49 11.03
CA ALA A 410 12.78 -2.85 11.52
C ALA A 410 14.04 -3.69 11.48
N MET A 411 14.25 -4.53 12.50
CA MET A 411 15.34 -5.52 12.49
C MET A 411 15.05 -6.56 11.39
N ARG A 412 15.97 -6.70 10.44
CA ARG A 412 15.86 -7.65 9.31
C ARG A 412 16.71 -8.87 9.50
N GLU A 413 17.88 -8.70 10.11
CA GLU A 413 18.88 -9.74 10.33
C GLU A 413 19.46 -9.63 11.74
N ALA A 414 19.79 -10.75 12.32
CA ALA A 414 20.52 -10.84 13.58
C ALA A 414 21.72 -11.78 13.42
N PHE A 415 22.90 -11.29 13.72
CA PHE A 415 24.12 -12.10 13.74
C PHE A 415 24.39 -12.51 15.18
N VAL A 416 24.36 -13.83 15.45
CA VAL A 416 24.60 -14.39 16.77
C VAL A 416 25.97 -15.10 16.78
N THR A 417 26.89 -14.61 17.62
CA THR A 417 28.16 -15.28 17.84
C THR A 417 28.13 -15.98 19.21
N THR A 418 28.35 -17.26 19.21
CA THR A 418 28.38 -18.07 20.45
C THR A 418 29.81 -18.42 20.81
N PHE A 419 30.18 -18.15 22.04
CA PHE A 419 31.48 -18.55 22.61
C PHE A 419 31.25 -19.60 23.68
N PHE A 420 32.06 -20.67 23.63
CA PHE A 420 32.14 -21.64 24.72
C PHE A 420 33.22 -21.17 25.66
N VAL A 421 32.86 -20.92 26.90
CA VAL A 421 33.80 -20.51 27.96
C VAL A 421 33.80 -21.54 29.06
N THR A 422 34.96 -21.72 29.72
CA THR A 422 35.12 -22.69 30.82
C THR A 422 34.54 -22.18 32.14
N SER A 423 34.28 -20.88 32.25
CA SER A 423 33.60 -20.25 33.40
C SER A 423 32.92 -18.95 32.98
N ILE A 424 31.81 -18.63 33.62
CA ILE A 424 31.15 -17.33 33.54
C ILE A 424 31.49 -16.57 34.81
N SER A 425 32.09 -15.40 34.68
CA SER A 425 32.44 -14.51 35.81
C SER A 425 31.27 -13.63 36.19
#